data_158320ca646c6847c597b95831a11f45
#
_entry.id   158320ca646c6847c597b95831a11f45
#
_cell.length_a   1.000
_cell.length_b   1.000
_cell.length_c   1.000
_cell.angle_alpha   90.00
_cell.angle_beta   90.00
_cell.angle_gamma   90.00
#
_symmetry.space_group_name_H-M   'P 1'
#
loop_
_entity.id
_entity.type
_entity.pdbx_description
1 polymer ?
#
loop_
_entity_poly.entity_id
_entity_poly.type
_entity_poly.pdbx_seq_one_letter_code
_entity_poly.pdbx_strand_id
1 'polypeptide(L)'
;MSARPGDEAARFELLHFAVVPVSGTLAVLSVEARLPDSERFPRRPRLVIGWGPEQTEVEPLSSALVGDRWHGTFAAPVDAALDRATRFVLTLPDLLLELPAPDREPDADRFVRLAREVNKLRHALERARDENRAAREAVAAAARATEEAAAEARRRAEADA
;
A
#
# COMPACT_ATOMS: atom_id res chain seq x y z
N MET A 1 -28.21 17.44 20.13
CA MET A 1 -28.69 16.37 19.22
C MET A 1 -27.65 15.27 19.29
N SER A 2 -27.93 14.22 20.08
CA SER A 2 -27.00 13.09 20.23
C SER A 2 -27.25 12.11 19.08
N ALA A 3 -26.23 11.92 18.23
CA ALA A 3 -26.26 10.89 17.20
C ALA A 3 -26.40 9.51 17.87
N ARG A 4 -27.28 8.68 17.37
CA ARG A 4 -27.49 7.31 17.87
C ARG A 4 -26.30 6.44 17.45
N PRO A 5 -25.75 5.60 18.34
CA PRO A 5 -24.58 4.75 18.04
C PRO A 5 -24.81 3.68 16.96
N GLY A 6 -26.00 3.60 16.39
CA GLY A 6 -26.32 2.66 15.31
C GLY A 6 -26.14 3.18 13.89
N ASP A 7 -25.95 4.49 13.71
CA ASP A 7 -25.88 5.10 12.38
C ASP A 7 -24.44 5.18 11.83
N GLU A 8 -23.44 5.05 12.71
CA GLU A 8 -22.01 5.08 12.33
C GLU A 8 -21.48 3.71 11.88
N ALA A 9 -22.06 2.61 12.41
CA ALA A 9 -21.73 1.26 11.95
C ALA A 9 -22.18 0.98 10.49
N ALA A 10 -23.14 1.75 9.98
CA ALA A 10 -23.61 1.65 8.59
C ALA A 10 -22.60 2.16 7.55
N ARG A 11 -21.49 2.75 7.99
CA ARG A 11 -20.48 3.37 7.11
C ARG A 11 -19.23 2.53 6.87
N PHE A 12 -19.11 1.39 7.55
CA PHE A 12 -17.97 0.48 7.41
C PHE A 12 -18.48 -0.93 7.17
N GLU A 13 -18.16 -1.49 6.02
CA GLU A 13 -18.45 -2.88 5.68
C GLU A 13 -17.15 -3.66 5.63
N LEU A 14 -16.92 -4.55 6.60
CA LEU A 14 -15.78 -5.48 6.57
C LEU A 14 -16.01 -6.50 5.46
N LEU A 15 -15.12 -6.51 4.48
CA LEU A 15 -15.17 -7.45 3.36
C LEU A 15 -14.31 -8.68 3.62
N HIS A 16 -13.14 -8.48 4.25
CA HIS A 16 -12.19 -9.55 4.51
C HIS A 16 -11.31 -9.22 5.71
N PHE A 17 -11.06 -10.20 6.57
CA PHE A 17 -10.09 -10.12 7.65
C PHE A 17 -9.40 -11.46 7.81
N ALA A 18 -8.11 -11.52 7.47
CA ALA A 18 -7.35 -12.75 7.43
C ALA A 18 -6.01 -12.63 8.13
N VAL A 19 -5.49 -13.77 8.57
CA VAL A 19 -4.16 -13.91 9.15
C VAL A 19 -3.31 -14.87 8.34
N VAL A 20 -2.08 -14.44 8.04
CA VAL A 20 -1.06 -15.24 7.37
C VAL A 20 0.17 -15.33 8.28
N PRO A 21 0.51 -16.49 8.85
CA PRO A 21 1.77 -16.69 9.55
C PRO A 21 2.93 -16.53 8.55
N VAL A 22 3.88 -15.62 8.88
CA VAL A 22 5.08 -15.38 8.04
C VAL A 22 6.29 -16.11 8.60
N SER A 23 6.35 -16.24 9.93
CA SER A 23 7.39 -16.98 10.63
C SER A 23 6.83 -17.61 11.90
N GLY A 24 7.67 -18.30 12.68
CA GLY A 24 7.26 -18.84 13.99
C GLY A 24 6.89 -17.78 15.04
N THR A 25 7.22 -16.52 14.82
CA THR A 25 6.98 -15.43 15.78
C THR A 25 6.15 -14.29 15.22
N LEU A 26 6.00 -14.19 13.89
CA LEU A 26 5.36 -13.08 13.21
C LEU A 26 4.25 -13.56 12.28
N ALA A 27 3.11 -12.89 12.34
CA ALA A 27 2.00 -13.01 11.41
C ALA A 27 1.68 -11.65 10.76
N VAL A 28 1.09 -11.68 9.59
CA VAL A 28 0.51 -10.52 8.92
C VAL A 28 -1.00 -10.64 8.94
N LEU A 29 -1.66 -9.62 9.44
CA LEU A 29 -3.10 -9.45 9.41
C LEU A 29 -3.47 -8.57 8.23
N SER A 30 -4.40 -9.03 7.41
CA SER A 30 -4.92 -8.31 6.23
C SER A 30 -6.38 -7.96 6.46
N VAL A 31 -6.71 -6.68 6.34
CA VAL A 31 -8.08 -6.15 6.49
C VAL A 31 -8.49 -5.50 5.18
N GLU A 32 -9.63 -5.89 4.64
CA GLU A 32 -10.28 -5.22 3.52
C GLU A 32 -11.67 -4.77 3.95
N ALA A 33 -12.00 -3.51 3.67
CA ALA A 33 -13.27 -2.93 4.02
C ALA A 33 -13.79 -2.00 2.94
N ARG A 34 -15.11 -1.89 2.84
CA ARG A 34 -15.76 -0.87 2.03
C ARG A 34 -16.12 0.34 2.89
N LEU A 35 -15.81 1.52 2.37
CA LEU A 35 -15.99 2.80 3.02
C LEU A 35 -16.81 3.71 2.12
N PRO A 36 -18.13 3.80 2.31
CA PRO A 36 -18.98 4.62 1.46
C PRO A 36 -18.65 6.13 1.52
N ASP A 37 -17.96 6.58 2.56
CA ASP A 37 -17.53 7.98 2.74
C ASP A 37 -16.00 8.07 2.84
N SER A 38 -15.33 7.76 1.72
CA SER A 38 -13.87 7.61 1.62
C SER A 38 -13.08 8.90 1.91
N GLU A 39 -13.71 10.08 1.80
CA GLU A 39 -13.03 11.37 2.01
C GLU A 39 -12.62 11.60 3.48
N ARG A 40 -13.30 10.93 4.42
CA ARG A 40 -13.05 11.05 5.88
C ARG A 40 -12.19 9.94 6.45
N PHE A 41 -11.80 8.96 5.64
CA PHE A 41 -11.04 7.83 6.16
C PHE A 41 -9.59 8.25 6.47
N PRO A 42 -9.07 7.95 7.66
CA PRO A 42 -7.70 8.27 8.02
C PRO A 42 -6.73 7.47 7.17
N ARG A 43 -5.67 8.12 6.73
CA ARG A 43 -4.63 7.46 5.93
C ARG A 43 -3.89 6.35 6.67
N ARG A 44 -3.96 6.34 8.01
CA ARG A 44 -3.28 5.36 8.86
C ARG A 44 -4.18 4.97 10.04
N PRO A 45 -5.16 4.08 9.82
CA PRO A 45 -5.90 3.48 10.93
C PRO A 45 -4.95 2.62 11.75
N ARG A 46 -5.23 2.44 13.04
CA ARG A 46 -4.45 1.58 13.92
C ARG A 46 -5.23 0.34 14.27
N LEU A 47 -4.53 -0.76 14.51
CA LEU A 47 -5.14 -2.01 14.95
C LEU A 47 -4.69 -2.28 16.39
N VAL A 48 -5.66 -2.41 17.29
CA VAL A 48 -5.44 -2.84 18.68
C VAL A 48 -5.66 -4.34 18.76
N ILE A 49 -4.68 -5.06 19.30
CA ILE A 49 -4.66 -6.50 19.42
C ILE A 49 -4.54 -6.87 20.90
N GLY A 50 -5.43 -7.71 21.41
CA GLY A 50 -5.40 -8.18 22.79
C GLY A 50 -6.44 -7.56 23.70
N TRP A 51 -6.30 -7.73 25.03
CA TRP A 51 -7.21 -7.31 26.06
C TRP A 51 -6.51 -6.54 27.19
N GLY A 52 -7.19 -5.52 27.70
CA GLY A 52 -6.76 -4.84 28.94
C GLY A 52 -5.32 -4.35 28.90
N PRO A 53 -4.51 -4.66 29.92
CA PRO A 53 -3.12 -4.19 30.00
C PRO A 53 -2.16 -4.86 28.99
N GLU A 54 -2.54 -5.97 28.39
CA GLU A 54 -1.74 -6.71 27.38
C GLU A 54 -2.09 -6.31 25.95
N GLN A 55 -2.95 -5.32 25.77
CA GLN A 55 -3.28 -4.84 24.43
C GLN A 55 -2.08 -4.13 23.78
N THR A 56 -1.86 -4.40 22.52
CA THR A 56 -0.82 -3.77 21.69
C THR A 56 -1.48 -3.02 20.55
N GLU A 57 -1.12 -1.76 20.39
CA GLU A 57 -1.53 -0.95 19.25
C GLU A 57 -0.48 -1.04 18.15
N VAL A 58 -0.89 -1.39 16.95
CA VAL A 58 0.01 -1.55 15.80
C VAL A 58 -0.40 -0.61 14.66
N GLU A 59 0.62 -0.02 14.05
CA GLU A 59 0.46 0.78 12.83
C GLU A 59 0.43 -0.12 11.60
N PRO A 60 -0.25 0.29 10.52
CA PRO A 60 -0.28 -0.49 9.30
C PRO A 60 1.09 -0.53 8.62
N LEU A 61 1.51 -1.71 8.17
CA LEU A 61 2.65 -1.89 7.27
C LEU A 61 2.35 -1.28 5.89
N SER A 62 1.10 -1.43 5.45
CA SER A 62 0.57 -0.78 4.27
C SER A 62 -0.87 -0.34 4.50
N SER A 63 -1.26 0.76 3.90
CA SER A 63 -2.62 1.28 3.93
C SER A 63 -2.91 1.95 2.59
N ALA A 64 -3.91 1.46 1.87
CA ALA A 64 -4.31 1.98 0.57
C ALA A 64 -5.83 2.07 0.47
N LEU A 65 -6.31 3.15 -0.11
CA LEU A 65 -7.70 3.36 -0.45
C LEU A 65 -7.82 3.46 -1.97
N VAL A 66 -8.64 2.60 -2.57
CA VAL A 66 -8.91 2.57 -4.01
C VAL A 66 -10.41 2.63 -4.23
N GLY A 67 -10.90 3.79 -4.66
CA GLY A 67 -12.32 4.06 -4.71
C GLY A 67 -12.95 4.04 -3.31
N ASP A 68 -13.94 3.17 -3.11
CA ASP A 68 -14.62 2.94 -1.82
C ASP A 68 -14.01 1.79 -1.00
N ARG A 69 -12.96 1.12 -1.51
CA ARG A 69 -12.29 -0.01 -0.86
C ARG A 69 -11.00 0.41 -0.21
N TRP A 70 -10.92 0.17 1.08
CA TRP A 70 -9.71 0.30 1.85
C TRP A 70 -9.08 -1.07 2.10
N HIS A 71 -7.76 -1.14 1.99
CA HIS A 71 -6.97 -2.30 2.32
C HIS A 71 -5.83 -1.91 3.25
N GLY A 72 -5.68 -2.62 4.35
CA GLY A 72 -4.62 -2.44 5.33
C GLY A 72 -3.96 -3.75 5.72
N THR A 73 -2.64 -3.72 5.94
CA THR A 73 -1.89 -4.85 6.47
C THR A 73 -1.17 -4.46 7.75
N PHE A 74 -1.13 -5.36 8.73
CA PHE A 74 -0.55 -5.12 10.05
C PHE A 74 0.35 -6.29 10.44
N ALA A 75 1.46 -5.99 11.13
CA ALA A 75 2.30 -7.03 11.74
C ALA A 75 1.80 -7.34 13.15
N ALA A 76 1.72 -8.61 13.50
CA ALA A 76 1.32 -9.05 14.83
C ALA A 76 2.17 -10.25 15.30
N PRO A 77 2.36 -10.44 16.61
CA PRO A 77 2.89 -11.69 17.14
C PRO A 77 1.98 -12.86 16.70
N VAL A 78 2.59 -13.96 16.27
CA VAL A 78 1.84 -15.11 15.72
C VAL A 78 0.87 -15.69 16.77
N ASP A 79 1.29 -15.77 18.04
CA ASP A 79 0.47 -16.31 19.11
C ASP A 79 -0.81 -15.47 19.31
N ALA A 80 -0.66 -14.14 19.36
CA ALA A 80 -1.79 -13.23 19.48
C ALA A 80 -2.70 -13.25 18.25
N ALA A 81 -2.12 -13.32 17.05
CA ALA A 81 -2.88 -13.31 15.80
C ALA A 81 -3.66 -14.61 15.55
N LEU A 82 -3.19 -15.74 16.07
CA LEU A 82 -3.82 -17.07 15.91
C LEU A 82 -4.71 -17.47 17.08
N ASP A 83 -4.62 -16.80 18.23
CA ASP A 83 -5.48 -17.07 19.39
C ASP A 83 -6.90 -16.57 19.11
N ARG A 84 -7.88 -17.48 19.19
CA ARG A 84 -9.30 -17.15 19.00
C ARG A 84 -9.88 -16.27 20.10
N ALA A 85 -9.24 -16.21 21.26
CA ALA A 85 -9.64 -15.36 22.37
C ALA A 85 -9.14 -13.91 22.22
N THR A 86 -8.19 -13.68 21.32
CA THR A 86 -7.66 -12.34 21.05
C THR A 86 -8.74 -11.46 20.43
N ARG A 87 -8.86 -10.26 20.96
CA ARG A 87 -9.75 -9.22 20.44
C ARG A 87 -8.96 -8.34 19.44
N PHE A 88 -9.62 -7.98 18.36
CA PHE A 88 -9.08 -7.08 17.34
C PHE A 88 -10.01 -5.87 17.23
N VAL A 89 -9.45 -4.68 17.38
CA VAL A 89 -10.20 -3.43 17.28
C VAL A 89 -9.48 -2.50 16.31
N LEU A 90 -10.14 -2.19 15.19
CA LEU A 90 -9.64 -1.17 14.27
C LEU A 90 -10.01 0.21 14.80
N THR A 91 -8.99 1.03 15.07
CA THR A 91 -9.15 2.38 15.61
C THR A 91 -9.08 3.39 14.49
N LEU A 92 -10.15 4.13 14.32
CA LEU A 92 -10.29 5.29 13.45
C LEU A 92 -10.42 6.54 14.33
N PRO A 93 -10.23 7.76 13.83
CA PRO A 93 -10.26 8.97 14.65
C PRO A 93 -11.54 9.13 15.48
N ASP A 94 -12.68 8.76 14.91
CA ASP A 94 -13.99 8.96 15.53
C ASP A 94 -14.75 7.64 15.75
N LEU A 95 -14.10 6.48 15.51
CA LEU A 95 -14.78 5.19 15.53
C LEU A 95 -13.84 4.06 15.98
N LEU A 96 -14.35 3.21 16.87
CA LEU A 96 -13.73 1.95 17.26
C LEU A 96 -14.55 0.79 16.68
N LEU A 97 -13.93 0.00 15.83
CA LEU A 97 -14.56 -1.13 15.16
C LEU A 97 -13.99 -2.44 15.67
N GLU A 98 -14.82 -3.21 16.36
CA GLU A 98 -14.44 -4.58 16.73
C GLU A 98 -14.50 -5.48 15.50
N LEU A 99 -13.37 -6.14 15.21
CA LEU A 99 -13.26 -7.08 14.12
C LEU A 99 -13.54 -8.50 14.62
N PRO A 100 -14.11 -9.38 13.80
CA PRO A 100 -14.24 -10.81 14.12
C PRO A 100 -12.87 -11.46 14.25
N ALA A 101 -12.81 -12.73 14.64
CA ALA A 101 -11.57 -13.49 14.54
C ALA A 101 -11.14 -13.57 13.06
N PRO A 102 -9.84 -13.39 12.77
CA PRO A 102 -9.36 -13.44 11.38
C PRO A 102 -9.47 -14.85 10.81
N ASP A 103 -9.80 -14.94 9.54
CA ASP A 103 -9.75 -16.18 8.79
C ASP A 103 -8.29 -16.62 8.60
N ARG A 104 -8.01 -17.90 8.82
CA ARG A 104 -6.69 -18.46 8.51
C ARG A 104 -6.60 -18.70 7.02
N GLU A 105 -5.80 -17.92 6.32
CA GLU A 105 -5.47 -18.25 4.94
C GLU A 105 -4.47 -19.42 4.90
N PRO A 106 -4.83 -20.53 4.27
CA PRO A 106 -3.96 -21.69 4.17
C PRO A 106 -2.72 -21.47 3.28
N ASP A 107 -2.65 -20.33 2.60
CA ASP A 107 -1.68 -20.08 1.54
C ASP A 107 -0.64 -18.99 1.90
N ALA A 108 0.13 -19.24 2.96
CA ALA A 108 1.36 -18.45 3.21
C ALA A 108 2.27 -18.40 1.96
N ASP A 109 2.31 -19.50 1.17
CA ASP A 109 3.06 -19.58 -0.09
C ASP A 109 2.50 -18.64 -1.19
N ARG A 110 1.22 -18.35 -1.19
CA ARG A 110 0.62 -17.43 -2.16
C ARG A 110 1.03 -15.99 -1.87
N PHE A 111 1.04 -15.59 -0.60
CA PHE A 111 1.49 -14.25 -0.18
C PHE A 111 2.98 -14.04 -0.45
N VAL A 112 3.81 -15.04 -0.15
CA VAL A 112 5.24 -15.00 -0.45
C VAL A 112 5.48 -14.92 -1.96
N ARG A 113 4.72 -15.67 -2.76
CA ARG A 113 4.76 -15.58 -4.23
C ARG A 113 4.34 -14.21 -4.72
N LEU A 114 3.23 -13.66 -4.21
CA LEU A 114 2.73 -12.35 -4.60
C LEU A 114 3.70 -11.23 -4.22
N ALA A 115 4.27 -11.28 -3.01
CA ALA A 115 5.28 -10.31 -2.58
C ALA A 115 6.54 -10.34 -3.46
N ARG A 116 6.98 -11.54 -3.85
CA ARG A 116 8.09 -11.71 -4.80
C ARG A 116 7.76 -11.15 -6.18
N GLU A 117 6.53 -11.36 -6.65
CA GLU A 117 6.07 -10.84 -7.95
C GLU A 117 6.00 -9.31 -7.93
N VAL A 118 5.44 -8.73 -6.88
CA VAL A 118 5.41 -7.27 -6.69
C VAL A 118 6.81 -6.66 -6.67
N ASN A 119 7.76 -7.31 -5.98
CA ASN A 119 9.15 -6.84 -5.98
C ASN A 119 9.81 -6.95 -7.36
N LYS A 120 9.57 -8.03 -8.10
CA LYS A 120 10.06 -8.17 -9.48
C LYS A 120 9.51 -7.06 -10.38
N LEU A 121 8.20 -6.79 -10.29
CA LEU A 121 7.54 -5.74 -11.08
C LEU A 121 8.08 -4.35 -10.72
N ARG A 122 8.32 -4.09 -9.43
CA ARG A 122 8.94 -2.83 -8.99
C ARG A 122 10.32 -2.63 -9.59
N HIS A 123 11.19 -3.63 -9.50
CA HIS A 123 12.53 -3.56 -10.11
C HIS A 123 12.50 -3.47 -11.64
N ALA A 124 11.54 -4.13 -12.29
CA ALA A 124 11.35 -3.99 -13.73
C ALA A 124 10.92 -2.57 -14.12
N LEU A 125 10.02 -1.98 -13.34
CA LEU A 125 9.56 -0.61 -13.53
C LEU A 125 10.70 0.42 -13.33
N GLU A 126 11.53 0.24 -12.31
CA GLU A 126 12.71 1.09 -12.07
C GLU A 126 13.66 1.03 -13.24
N ARG A 127 14.02 -0.17 -13.72
CA ARG A 127 14.86 -0.35 -14.89
C ARG A 127 14.28 0.32 -16.15
N ALA A 128 12.99 0.12 -16.43
CA ALA A 128 12.33 0.74 -17.57
C ALA A 128 12.30 2.27 -17.48
N ARG A 129 12.20 2.83 -16.27
CA ARG A 129 12.31 4.29 -16.05
C ARG A 129 13.70 4.82 -16.33
N ASP A 130 14.73 4.09 -15.88
CA ASP A 130 16.12 4.48 -16.12
C ASP A 130 16.50 4.38 -17.60
N GLU A 131 16.07 3.31 -18.29
CA GLU A 131 16.23 3.16 -19.73
C GLU A 131 15.53 4.28 -20.51
N ASN A 132 14.31 4.64 -20.12
CA ASN A 132 13.55 5.72 -20.76
C ASN A 132 14.25 7.08 -20.54
N ARG A 133 14.80 7.32 -19.34
CA ARG A 133 15.57 8.53 -19.05
C ARG A 133 16.83 8.59 -19.92
N ALA A 134 17.60 7.52 -19.97
CA ALA A 134 18.80 7.45 -20.82
C ALA A 134 18.46 7.63 -22.31
N ALA A 135 17.39 7.05 -22.79
CA ALA A 135 16.94 7.23 -24.17
C ALA A 135 16.54 8.69 -24.46
N ARG A 136 15.85 9.37 -23.55
CA ARG A 136 15.51 10.79 -23.70
C ARG A 136 16.75 11.69 -23.69
N GLU A 137 17.72 11.40 -22.84
CA GLU A 137 18.99 12.14 -22.81
C GLU A 137 19.78 11.93 -24.11
N ALA A 138 19.82 10.72 -24.64
CA ALA A 138 20.47 10.42 -25.92
C ALA A 138 19.79 11.15 -27.10
N VAL A 139 18.47 11.18 -27.14
CA VAL A 139 17.71 11.93 -28.16
C VAL A 139 17.98 13.44 -28.04
N ALA A 140 17.99 13.98 -26.83
CA ALA A 140 18.29 15.40 -26.61
C ALA A 140 19.75 15.75 -27.01
N ALA A 141 20.70 14.87 -26.74
CA ALA A 141 22.09 15.05 -27.14
C ALA A 141 22.23 15.00 -28.67
N ALA A 142 21.57 14.05 -29.33
CA ALA A 142 21.57 13.96 -30.80
C ALA A 142 20.94 15.20 -31.46
N ALA A 143 19.86 15.71 -30.92
CA ALA A 143 19.22 16.94 -31.39
C ALA A 143 20.16 18.15 -31.28
N ARG A 144 20.86 18.32 -30.16
CA ARG A 144 21.85 19.40 -30.00
C ARG A 144 23.01 19.27 -30.99
N ALA A 145 23.54 18.07 -31.18
CA ALA A 145 24.63 17.83 -32.16
C ALA A 145 24.20 18.17 -33.59
N THR A 146 22.95 17.86 -33.96
CA THR A 146 22.43 18.23 -35.30
C THR A 146 22.24 19.74 -35.46
N GLU A 147 21.78 20.44 -34.42
CA GLU A 147 21.65 21.90 -34.41
C GLU A 147 23.03 22.60 -34.51
N GLU A 148 24.00 22.13 -33.76
CA GLU A 148 25.40 22.64 -33.83
C GLU A 148 26.02 22.43 -35.20
N ALA A 149 25.85 21.25 -35.79
CA ALA A 149 26.36 20.96 -37.14
C ALA A 149 25.68 21.84 -38.19
N ALA A 150 24.36 22.07 -38.09
CA ALA A 150 23.65 22.95 -38.99
C ALA A 150 24.10 24.43 -38.83
N ALA A 151 24.33 24.89 -37.60
CA ALA A 151 24.82 26.23 -37.34
C ALA A 151 26.28 26.44 -37.86
N GLU A 152 27.11 25.42 -37.76
CA GLU A 152 28.45 25.45 -38.31
C GLU A 152 28.47 25.46 -39.84
N ALA A 153 27.63 24.65 -40.48
CA ALA A 153 27.45 24.64 -41.92
C ALA A 153 27.00 26.02 -42.49
N ARG A 154 26.06 26.67 -41.78
CA ARG A 154 25.63 28.05 -42.16
C ARG A 154 26.75 29.06 -42.03
N ARG A 155 27.52 29.03 -40.95
CA ARG A 155 28.68 29.94 -40.77
C ARG A 155 29.76 29.76 -41.85
N ARG A 156 30.01 28.50 -42.27
CA ARG A 156 30.96 28.23 -43.38
C ARG A 156 30.42 28.77 -44.72
N ALA A 157 29.16 28.56 -45.02
CA ALA A 157 28.53 29.06 -46.25
C ALA A 157 28.54 30.60 -46.31
N GLU A 158 28.37 31.28 -45.17
CA GLU A 158 28.45 32.76 -45.09
C GLU A 158 29.87 33.27 -45.22
N ALA A 159 30.88 32.51 -44.81
CA ALA A 159 32.31 32.90 -44.96
C ALA A 159 32.85 32.69 -46.38
N ASP A 160 32.27 31.78 -47.17
CA ASP A 160 32.66 31.48 -48.53
C ASP A 160 31.90 32.31 -49.60
N ALA A 161 30.99 33.19 -49.19
CA ALA A 161 30.19 34.07 -50.06
C ALA A 161 30.74 35.49 -50.11
#